data_943210f7a7165eafda80086addf57c80
#
_entry.id   943210f7a7165eafda80086addf57c80
#
_cell.length_a   1.000
_cell.length_b   1.000
_cell.length_c   1.000
_cell.angle_alpha   90.00
_cell.angle_beta   90.00
_cell.angle_gamma   90.00
#
_symmetry.space_group_name_H-M   'P 1'
#
loop_
_entity.id
_entity.type
_entity.pdbx_description
1 polymer ?
#
loop_
_entity_poly.entity_id
_entity_poly.type
_entity_poly.pdbx_seq_one_letter_code
_entity_poly.pdbx_strand_id
1 'polypeptide(L)'
;MITIRLKDGKEKEFESAVSLADAAKAISNSLGKNALVAKVNGELTDLRDPIVDGAEVEFFTKEDPEGLFTLRHTASHVMAQAIQHLFPGVKFAIGPAIDDGFYYDLDSDHVFSQEDFTAIEKEMSKIAKENIPLVKKVLPRDEALQYFKDKGQDYKVMLIEDLPEEETISLYEQGDFTDLCAGPHMKSTGKVKTFKLMTVAGAYWRGDSKNKMLQRIYATAFFSKEDLDHYLFVRAEAEKRDHRKLGKQLDLFSFHEEGPGFPFFHPKGMILRNKLMDYERELFKEFGYVEIMTPVILSKKLWLQSGHWDHYKENMYFTQIDDEDYAIKPMNCPGGILFFKTQQRSYRDLPMRVGEFGLVHRHELKGALHGLFRVRCFTQDDAHIFMTQEQMKDEVIKCMAMYQKMYGVFGLEYHVELSTRPENSMGSDELWEISTNALREAIETAGVPYQINEGDGAFYGPKLDFHVQDSLGRTWQCGTIQMDMQLPERFDVNYIGEDGEKHRAVMLHRAGYGSLERFIGILIEHYAGAFPTWIAPVQAKIIPVTDKNLEYAKSVAAAMSESDIRVEVEEANETLGYKIRKAQMEKVPYMIIVGDQEMKGHTISVRSRKNGDLGSQSLPMFVANLIREIKEREN
;
A
#
# COMPACT_ATOMS: atom_id res chain seq x y z
N MET A 1 -23.61 10.09 40.89
CA MET A 1 -23.52 8.83 40.08
C MET A 1 -22.90 9.19 38.76
N ILE A 2 -22.06 8.33 38.20
CA ILE A 2 -21.43 8.50 36.92
C ILE A 2 -21.90 7.36 36.03
N THR A 3 -22.41 7.67 34.82
CA THR A 3 -22.91 6.69 33.88
C THR A 3 -22.00 6.68 32.66
N ILE A 4 -21.54 5.50 32.24
CA ILE A 4 -20.83 5.32 30.99
C ILE A 4 -21.67 4.47 30.05
N ARG A 5 -21.53 4.72 28.72
CA ARG A 5 -22.17 3.92 27.66
C ARG A 5 -21.13 3.05 26.99
N LEU A 6 -21.41 1.75 26.90
CA LEU A 6 -20.55 0.81 26.19
C LEU A 6 -20.90 0.76 24.69
N LYS A 7 -19.96 0.33 23.85
CA LYS A 7 -20.16 0.20 22.39
C LYS A 7 -21.40 -0.63 21.99
N ASP A 8 -21.81 -1.60 22.82
CA ASP A 8 -23.03 -2.40 22.61
C ASP A 8 -24.33 -1.68 23.03
N GLY A 9 -24.25 -0.39 23.38
CA GLY A 9 -25.35 0.46 23.80
C GLY A 9 -25.79 0.27 25.25
N LYS A 10 -25.15 -0.62 26.03
CA LYS A 10 -25.46 -0.80 27.45
C LYS A 10 -24.87 0.32 28.29
N GLU A 11 -25.64 0.75 29.27
CA GLU A 11 -25.20 1.74 30.27
C GLU A 11 -24.74 1.04 31.56
N LYS A 12 -23.71 1.59 32.17
CA LYS A 12 -23.19 1.15 33.46
C LYS A 12 -23.04 2.33 34.39
N GLU A 13 -23.65 2.23 35.58
CA GLU A 13 -23.61 3.26 36.60
C GLU A 13 -22.58 2.94 37.68
N PHE A 14 -21.93 4.02 38.22
CA PHE A 14 -20.96 3.97 39.28
C PHE A 14 -21.30 5.05 40.32
N GLU A 15 -21.16 4.75 41.62
CA GLU A 15 -21.47 5.69 42.71
C GLU A 15 -20.54 6.91 42.74
N SER A 16 -19.29 6.74 42.25
CA SER A 16 -18.26 7.78 42.19
C SER A 16 -17.36 7.56 40.96
N ALA A 17 -16.49 8.54 40.67
CA ALA A 17 -15.46 8.38 39.66
C ALA A 17 -14.49 7.26 40.07
N VAL A 18 -14.38 6.23 39.21
CA VAL A 18 -13.43 5.13 39.35
C VAL A 18 -12.50 5.15 38.14
N SER A 19 -11.36 4.48 38.24
CA SER A 19 -10.49 4.32 37.09
C SER A 19 -11.16 3.46 35.99
N LEU A 20 -10.77 3.67 34.73
CA LEU A 20 -11.21 2.80 33.63
C LEU A 20 -10.86 1.32 33.91
N ALA A 21 -9.73 1.05 34.61
CA ALA A 21 -9.38 -0.30 35.04
C ALA A 21 -10.39 -0.91 36.01
N ASP A 22 -10.87 -0.14 36.99
CA ASP A 22 -11.87 -0.59 37.95
C ASP A 22 -13.24 -0.72 37.28
N ALA A 23 -13.56 0.19 36.36
CA ALA A 23 -14.77 0.10 35.56
C ALA A 23 -14.78 -1.18 34.70
N ALA A 24 -13.68 -1.52 34.03
CA ALA A 24 -13.53 -2.78 33.26
C ALA A 24 -13.76 -4.01 34.15
N LYS A 25 -13.21 -4.00 35.37
CA LYS A 25 -13.38 -5.07 36.36
C LYS A 25 -14.81 -5.18 36.86
N ALA A 26 -15.50 -4.05 37.06
CA ALA A 26 -16.90 -4.00 37.49
C ALA A 26 -17.86 -4.47 36.39
N ILE A 27 -17.49 -4.34 35.12
CA ILE A 27 -18.26 -4.86 33.99
C ILE A 27 -18.12 -6.39 33.93
N SER A 28 -16.89 -6.91 33.92
CA SER A 28 -16.64 -8.35 34.05
C SER A 28 -15.23 -8.64 34.57
N ASN A 29 -15.06 -9.76 35.29
CA ASN A 29 -13.75 -10.24 35.73
C ASN A 29 -12.80 -10.55 34.56
N SER A 30 -13.33 -11.01 33.43
CA SER A 30 -12.55 -11.29 32.23
C SER A 30 -12.02 -9.99 31.63
N LEU A 31 -12.88 -8.99 31.45
CA LEU A 31 -12.50 -7.69 30.93
C LEU A 31 -11.47 -7.00 31.82
N GLY A 32 -11.69 -6.99 33.14
CA GLY A 32 -10.75 -6.39 34.10
C GLY A 32 -9.34 -7.02 34.09
N LYS A 33 -9.22 -8.29 33.67
CA LYS A 33 -7.92 -8.98 33.52
C LYS A 33 -7.25 -8.73 32.16
N ASN A 34 -8.05 -8.61 31.09
CA ASN A 34 -7.58 -8.60 29.72
C ASN A 34 -7.54 -7.21 29.09
N ALA A 35 -8.30 -6.23 29.60
CA ALA A 35 -8.26 -4.87 29.11
C ALA A 35 -6.85 -4.26 29.28
N LEU A 36 -6.35 -3.64 28.23
CA LEU A 36 -5.03 -3.01 28.16
C LEU A 36 -5.14 -1.49 28.00
N VAL A 37 -6.18 -1.03 27.33
CA VAL A 37 -6.44 0.38 27.01
C VAL A 37 -7.93 0.55 26.74
N ALA A 38 -8.44 1.79 26.77
CA ALA A 38 -9.81 2.12 26.39
C ALA A 38 -9.85 3.29 25.40
N LYS A 39 -10.92 3.40 24.61
CA LYS A 39 -11.33 4.66 23.98
C LYS A 39 -12.44 5.28 24.78
N VAL A 40 -12.32 6.57 25.03
CA VAL A 40 -13.33 7.40 25.71
C VAL A 40 -13.75 8.48 24.73
N ASN A 41 -14.99 8.45 24.29
CA ASN A 41 -15.51 9.34 23.23
C ASN A 41 -14.64 9.33 21.95
N GLY A 42 -14.11 8.14 21.57
CA GLY A 42 -13.25 7.95 20.41
C GLY A 42 -11.75 8.18 20.63
N GLU A 43 -11.34 8.78 21.76
CA GLU A 43 -9.92 9.03 22.08
C GLU A 43 -9.29 7.90 22.91
N LEU A 44 -8.09 7.48 22.51
CA LEU A 44 -7.34 6.40 23.18
C LEU A 44 -6.86 6.89 24.56
N THR A 45 -7.33 6.22 25.61
CA THR A 45 -7.21 6.67 26.99
C THR A 45 -6.60 5.58 27.89
N ASP A 46 -5.71 6.00 28.78
CA ASP A 46 -5.06 5.11 29.74
C ASP A 46 -6.06 4.53 30.77
N LEU A 47 -5.92 3.26 31.10
CA LEU A 47 -6.78 2.60 32.09
C LEU A 47 -6.66 3.17 33.49
N ARG A 48 -5.64 4.00 33.78
CA ARG A 48 -5.47 4.71 35.07
C ARG A 48 -6.37 5.94 35.19
N ASP A 49 -6.81 6.45 34.03
CA ASP A 49 -7.63 7.67 34.00
C ASP A 49 -9.04 7.40 34.49
N PRO A 50 -9.69 8.39 35.12
CA PRO A 50 -11.04 8.24 35.65
C PRO A 50 -12.08 8.19 34.53
N ILE A 51 -13.18 7.47 34.77
CA ILE A 51 -14.37 7.53 33.92
C ILE A 51 -14.99 8.92 33.95
N VAL A 52 -15.58 9.33 32.83
CA VAL A 52 -16.28 10.60 32.64
C VAL A 52 -17.78 10.32 32.50
N ASP A 53 -18.62 11.14 33.14
CA ASP A 53 -20.08 10.99 33.10
C ASP A 53 -20.62 11.21 31.68
N GLY A 54 -21.49 10.30 31.23
CA GLY A 54 -22.08 10.32 29.90
C GLY A 54 -21.13 9.87 28.75
N ALA A 55 -19.89 9.48 29.09
CA ALA A 55 -18.92 9.11 28.06
C ALA A 55 -19.23 7.74 27.40
N GLU A 56 -18.94 7.63 26.13
CA GLU A 56 -18.88 6.35 25.42
C GLU A 56 -17.52 5.71 25.68
N VAL A 57 -17.51 4.44 26.12
CA VAL A 57 -16.29 3.73 26.50
C VAL A 57 -16.21 2.38 25.79
N GLU A 58 -15.10 2.16 25.10
CA GLU A 58 -14.75 0.89 24.48
C GLU A 58 -13.41 0.38 25.04
N PHE A 59 -13.36 -0.89 25.46
CA PHE A 59 -12.16 -1.50 26.03
C PHE A 59 -11.48 -2.42 25.01
N PHE A 60 -10.16 -2.37 24.95
CA PHE A 60 -9.33 -3.13 24.03
C PHE A 60 -8.37 -4.07 24.75
N THR A 61 -8.10 -5.21 24.15
CA THR A 61 -7.29 -6.31 24.68
C THR A 61 -6.04 -6.53 23.83
N LYS A 62 -5.32 -7.61 24.08
CA LYS A 62 -4.15 -8.01 23.27
C LYS A 62 -4.51 -8.45 21.83
N GLU A 63 -5.77 -8.77 21.57
CA GLU A 63 -6.25 -9.18 20.23
C GLU A 63 -6.58 -7.97 19.34
N ASP A 64 -6.60 -6.78 19.94
CA ASP A 64 -6.98 -5.54 19.27
C ASP A 64 -5.75 -4.71 18.88
N PRO A 65 -5.78 -3.98 17.74
CA PRO A 65 -4.69 -3.11 17.32
C PRO A 65 -4.30 -2.07 18.37
N GLU A 66 -5.27 -1.49 19.09
CA GLU A 66 -5.08 -0.51 20.16
C GLU A 66 -4.28 -1.10 21.33
N GLY A 67 -4.50 -2.37 21.65
CA GLY A 67 -3.71 -3.08 22.66
C GLY A 67 -2.26 -3.25 22.22
N LEU A 68 -2.02 -3.61 20.97
CA LEU A 68 -0.67 -3.72 20.38
C LEU A 68 0.04 -2.37 20.31
N PHE A 69 -0.67 -1.31 19.92
CA PHE A 69 -0.15 0.06 19.93
C PHE A 69 0.32 0.46 21.33
N THR A 70 -0.48 0.20 22.36
CA THR A 70 -0.15 0.50 23.76
C THR A 70 1.07 -0.31 24.24
N LEU A 71 1.22 -1.57 23.82
CA LEU A 71 2.41 -2.38 24.09
C LEU A 71 3.66 -1.75 23.46
N ARG A 72 3.59 -1.35 22.19
CA ARG A 72 4.68 -0.71 21.44
C ARG A 72 5.09 0.62 22.06
N HIS A 73 4.12 1.42 22.49
CA HIS A 73 4.39 2.67 23.21
C HIS A 73 5.10 2.44 24.54
N THR A 74 4.70 1.42 25.29
CA THR A 74 5.40 1.04 26.52
C THR A 74 6.80 0.48 26.24
N ALA A 75 6.96 -0.27 25.15
CA ALA A 75 8.26 -0.81 24.74
C ALA A 75 9.25 0.30 24.35
N SER A 76 8.78 1.45 23.82
CA SER A 76 9.64 2.60 23.56
C SER A 76 10.24 3.18 24.85
N HIS A 77 9.46 3.26 25.94
CA HIS A 77 9.95 3.68 27.26
C HIS A 77 10.92 2.65 27.88
N VAL A 78 10.65 1.34 27.70
CA VAL A 78 11.59 0.29 28.14
C VAL A 78 12.93 0.37 27.39
N MET A 79 12.89 0.67 26.10
CA MET A 79 14.10 0.91 25.30
C MET A 79 14.83 2.16 25.77
N ALA A 80 14.13 3.26 26.01
CA ALA A 80 14.72 4.50 26.50
C ALA A 80 15.40 4.30 27.87
N GLN A 81 14.77 3.60 28.81
CA GLN A 81 15.36 3.25 30.10
C GLN A 81 16.62 2.38 29.93
N ALA A 82 16.56 1.37 29.05
CA ALA A 82 17.73 0.53 28.77
C ALA A 82 18.90 1.36 28.20
N ILE A 83 18.61 2.30 27.32
CA ILE A 83 19.61 3.22 26.75
C ILE A 83 20.15 4.16 27.84
N GLN A 84 19.30 4.70 28.72
CA GLN A 84 19.73 5.52 29.85
C GLN A 84 20.73 4.77 30.76
N HIS A 85 20.49 3.49 31.04
CA HIS A 85 21.38 2.66 31.87
C HIS A 85 22.75 2.41 31.22
N LEU A 86 22.76 2.19 29.89
CA LEU A 86 23.97 1.78 29.18
C LEU A 86 24.81 2.97 28.66
N PHE A 87 24.15 4.09 28.37
CA PHE A 87 24.76 5.27 27.73
C PHE A 87 24.41 6.54 28.52
N PRO A 88 25.11 6.82 29.64
CA PRO A 88 24.87 8.01 30.45
C PRO A 88 25.03 9.31 29.63
N GLY A 89 24.14 10.27 29.89
CA GLY A 89 24.17 11.58 29.22
C GLY A 89 23.36 11.68 27.93
N VAL A 90 22.72 10.61 27.48
CA VAL A 90 21.79 10.65 26.35
C VAL A 90 20.61 11.55 26.65
N LYS A 91 20.26 12.44 25.72
CA LYS A 91 19.06 13.25 25.76
C LYS A 91 17.96 12.62 24.92
N PHE A 92 16.79 12.51 25.52
CA PHE A 92 15.62 11.85 24.93
C PHE A 92 14.67 12.88 24.31
N ALA A 93 14.39 12.77 23.01
CA ALA A 93 13.44 13.64 22.32
C ALA A 93 12.02 13.06 22.34
N ILE A 94 11.64 12.28 21.33
CA ILE A 94 10.32 11.67 21.22
C ILE A 94 10.41 10.17 20.91
N GLY A 95 9.45 9.40 21.46
CA GLY A 95 9.41 7.94 21.31
C GLY A 95 8.03 7.37 21.07
N PRO A 96 7.33 7.71 19.97
CA PRO A 96 5.98 7.23 19.71
C PRO A 96 5.94 5.79 19.25
N ALA A 97 4.79 5.14 19.46
CA ALA A 97 4.41 3.96 18.70
C ALA A 97 4.03 4.35 17.25
N ILE A 98 4.26 3.46 16.33
CA ILE A 98 3.88 3.53 14.91
C ILE A 98 3.25 2.20 14.50
N ASP A 99 2.64 2.15 13.31
CA ASP A 99 1.89 0.97 12.85
C ASP A 99 2.68 -0.33 12.90
N ASP A 100 3.95 -0.31 12.52
CA ASP A 100 4.79 -1.53 12.49
C ASP A 100 5.71 -1.67 13.71
N GLY A 101 5.67 -0.76 14.70
CA GLY A 101 6.59 -0.82 15.82
C GLY A 101 6.64 0.47 16.64
N PHE A 102 7.81 0.94 16.93
CA PHE A 102 8.06 2.19 17.63
C PHE A 102 9.47 2.70 17.32
N TYR A 103 9.74 3.94 17.66
CA TYR A 103 11.11 4.47 17.62
C TYR A 103 11.38 5.38 18.82
N TYR A 104 12.63 5.75 18.99
CA TYR A 104 13.03 6.83 19.87
C TYR A 104 14.10 7.69 19.24
N ASP A 105 13.92 9.02 19.31
CA ASP A 105 14.88 10.02 18.85
C ASP A 105 15.81 10.40 20.00
N LEU A 106 17.10 10.29 19.77
CA LEU A 106 18.15 10.41 20.76
C LEU A 106 19.19 11.44 20.33
N ASP A 107 19.61 12.29 21.26
CA ASP A 107 20.78 13.12 21.12
C ASP A 107 21.88 12.58 22.02
N SER A 108 22.98 12.15 21.44
CA SER A 108 24.10 11.50 22.13
C SER A 108 25.42 11.71 21.40
N ASP A 109 26.50 11.81 22.14
CA ASP A 109 27.86 11.78 21.60
C ASP A 109 28.25 10.37 21.12
N HIS A 110 27.60 9.32 21.66
CA HIS A 110 27.73 7.96 21.17
C HIS A 110 26.98 7.79 19.84
N VAL A 111 27.66 7.25 18.83
CA VAL A 111 27.05 6.93 17.54
C VAL A 111 26.48 5.52 17.61
N PHE A 112 25.16 5.43 17.70
CA PHE A 112 24.48 4.15 17.78
C PHE A 112 24.59 3.36 16.47
N SER A 113 24.78 2.06 16.59
CA SER A 113 24.87 1.10 15.50
C SER A 113 24.16 -0.22 15.86
N GLN A 114 24.08 -1.14 14.90
CA GLN A 114 23.51 -2.48 15.16
C GLN A 114 24.34 -3.29 16.18
N GLU A 115 25.59 -2.94 16.40
CA GLU A 115 26.46 -3.59 17.39
C GLU A 115 25.96 -3.37 18.82
N ASP A 116 25.33 -2.22 19.09
CA ASP A 116 24.77 -1.87 20.40
C ASP A 116 23.47 -2.64 20.72
N PHE A 117 22.76 -3.13 19.70
CA PHE A 117 21.44 -3.73 19.84
C PHE A 117 21.39 -4.89 20.81
N THR A 118 22.39 -5.77 20.76
CA THR A 118 22.44 -6.93 21.66
C THR A 118 22.52 -6.53 23.13
N ALA A 119 23.27 -5.48 23.45
CA ALA A 119 23.38 -4.95 24.80
C ALA A 119 22.09 -4.28 25.25
N ILE A 120 21.49 -3.46 24.40
CA ILE A 120 20.22 -2.77 24.67
C ILE A 120 19.09 -3.78 24.86
N GLU A 121 18.93 -4.77 23.97
CA GLU A 121 17.91 -5.83 24.06
C GLU A 121 18.05 -6.65 25.35
N LYS A 122 19.29 -6.91 25.79
CA LYS A 122 19.56 -7.61 27.05
C LYS A 122 19.11 -6.78 28.26
N GLU A 123 19.39 -5.48 28.28
CA GLU A 123 18.95 -4.59 29.36
C GLU A 123 17.43 -4.39 29.33
N MET A 124 16.80 -4.24 28.16
CA MET A 124 15.34 -4.22 28.02
C MET A 124 14.71 -5.49 28.59
N SER A 125 15.30 -6.65 28.33
CA SER A 125 14.83 -7.94 28.84
C SER A 125 14.93 -8.03 30.37
N LYS A 126 15.94 -7.39 30.97
CA LYS A 126 16.10 -7.29 32.42
C LYS A 126 15.02 -6.40 33.03
N ILE A 127 14.83 -5.19 32.48
CA ILE A 127 13.78 -4.25 32.91
C ILE A 127 12.39 -4.90 32.80
N ALA A 128 12.10 -5.62 31.72
CA ALA A 128 10.85 -6.35 31.57
C ALA A 128 10.65 -7.43 32.64
N LYS A 129 11.72 -8.17 33.03
CA LYS A 129 11.65 -9.20 34.10
C LYS A 129 11.44 -8.58 35.49
N GLU A 130 11.94 -7.39 35.73
CA GLU A 130 11.73 -6.64 36.99
C GLU A 130 10.26 -6.23 37.17
N ASN A 131 9.48 -6.21 36.07
CA ASN A 131 8.05 -5.93 36.09
C ASN A 131 7.71 -4.61 36.79
N ILE A 132 8.46 -3.57 36.47
CA ILE A 132 8.35 -2.23 37.08
C ILE A 132 6.99 -1.63 36.73
N PRO A 133 6.21 -1.13 37.73
CA PRO A 133 4.96 -0.45 37.43
C PRO A 133 5.21 0.90 36.74
N LEU A 134 4.38 1.24 35.75
CA LEU A 134 4.34 2.57 35.16
C LEU A 134 3.34 3.44 35.95
N VAL A 135 3.81 4.57 36.43
CA VAL A 135 3.00 5.50 37.24
C VAL A 135 2.79 6.80 36.49
N LYS A 136 1.54 7.11 36.15
CA LYS A 136 1.17 8.39 35.53
C LYS A 136 1.16 9.47 36.62
N LYS A 137 1.84 10.59 36.38
CA LYS A 137 1.82 11.79 37.22
C LYS A 137 1.40 12.99 36.39
N VAL A 138 0.55 13.81 36.92
CA VAL A 138 0.18 15.11 36.37
C VAL A 138 0.88 16.17 37.19
N LEU A 139 1.66 17.02 36.53
CA LEU A 139 2.38 18.11 37.18
C LEU A 139 1.95 19.47 36.63
N PRO A 140 1.97 20.52 37.47
CA PRO A 140 1.94 21.88 36.98
C PRO A 140 3.09 22.13 35.98
N ARG A 141 2.86 22.97 34.98
CA ARG A 141 3.84 23.24 33.91
C ARG A 141 5.22 23.64 34.44
N ASP A 142 5.25 24.56 35.40
CA ASP A 142 6.50 25.06 35.98
C ASP A 142 7.29 23.95 36.70
N GLU A 143 6.58 23.05 37.41
CA GLU A 143 7.21 21.92 38.08
C GLU A 143 7.76 20.90 37.06
N ALA A 144 7.02 20.63 35.99
CA ALA A 144 7.48 19.74 34.91
C ALA A 144 8.70 20.32 34.17
N LEU A 145 8.67 21.62 33.87
CA LEU A 145 9.82 22.32 33.27
C LEU A 145 11.06 22.23 34.14
N GLN A 146 10.89 22.52 35.46
CA GLN A 146 12.01 22.45 36.40
C GLN A 146 12.57 21.02 36.50
N TYR A 147 11.69 20.03 36.58
CA TYR A 147 12.07 18.61 36.64
C TYR A 147 12.97 18.20 35.48
N PHE A 148 12.59 18.53 34.23
CA PHE A 148 13.38 18.15 33.06
C PHE A 148 14.64 19.01 32.87
N LYS A 149 14.63 20.28 33.33
CA LYS A 149 15.85 21.12 33.39
C LYS A 149 16.88 20.52 34.34
N ASP A 150 16.46 20.09 35.53
CA ASP A 150 17.35 19.47 36.53
C ASP A 150 17.93 18.12 36.03
N LYS A 151 17.21 17.43 35.15
CA LYS A 151 17.63 16.19 34.51
C LYS A 151 18.46 16.42 33.24
N GLY A 152 18.63 17.67 32.78
CA GLY A 152 19.34 18.01 31.55
C GLY A 152 18.67 17.52 30.26
N GLN A 153 17.34 17.31 30.30
CA GLN A 153 16.56 16.81 29.17
C GLN A 153 15.95 17.97 28.35
N ASP A 154 16.81 18.68 27.63
CA ASP A 154 16.47 19.92 26.91
C ASP A 154 15.30 19.74 25.92
N TYR A 155 15.24 18.59 25.22
CA TYR A 155 14.16 18.33 24.26
C TYR A 155 12.79 18.22 24.95
N LYS A 156 12.73 17.66 26.17
CA LYS A 156 11.49 17.60 26.95
C LYS A 156 11.06 19.00 27.41
N VAL A 157 12.03 19.86 27.76
CA VAL A 157 11.75 21.26 28.07
C VAL A 157 11.15 21.97 26.87
N MET A 158 11.77 21.84 25.67
CA MET A 158 11.28 22.45 24.44
C MET A 158 9.86 21.95 24.08
N LEU A 159 9.58 20.64 24.29
CA LEU A 159 8.26 20.07 24.04
C LEU A 159 7.21 20.67 24.97
N ILE A 160 7.51 20.84 26.25
CA ILE A 160 6.59 21.45 27.21
C ILE A 160 6.34 22.93 26.86
N GLU A 161 7.38 23.66 26.45
CA GLU A 161 7.25 25.08 26.07
C GLU A 161 6.37 25.27 24.83
N ASP A 162 6.30 24.29 23.93
CA ASP A 162 5.46 24.34 22.72
C ASP A 162 3.99 23.95 22.97
N LEU A 163 3.70 23.23 24.05
CA LEU A 163 2.32 22.85 24.35
C LEU A 163 1.46 24.09 24.69
N PRO A 164 0.16 24.13 24.33
CA PRO A 164 -0.76 25.18 24.74
C PRO A 164 -0.74 25.39 26.26
N GLU A 165 -0.95 26.61 26.71
CA GLU A 165 -0.89 26.94 28.18
C GLU A 165 -1.88 26.12 29.02
N GLU A 166 -3.03 25.77 28.44
CA GLU A 166 -4.10 25.02 29.09
C GLU A 166 -3.87 23.50 29.07
N GLU A 167 -2.83 23.02 28.33
CA GLU A 167 -2.56 21.60 28.20
C GLU A 167 -2.07 20.97 29.51
N THR A 168 -2.63 19.81 29.82
CA THR A 168 -2.25 19.02 30.99
C THR A 168 -0.91 18.34 30.77
N ILE A 169 0.08 18.64 31.61
CA ILE A 169 1.40 18.01 31.54
C ILE A 169 1.41 16.71 32.32
N SER A 170 1.52 15.60 31.63
CA SER A 170 1.65 14.27 32.23
C SER A 170 3.02 13.66 31.99
N LEU A 171 3.48 12.91 32.96
CA LEU A 171 4.71 12.14 32.98
C LEU A 171 4.43 10.70 33.35
N TYR A 172 5.24 9.79 32.83
CA TYR A 172 5.21 8.39 33.23
C TYR A 172 6.54 8.02 33.86
N GLU A 173 6.46 7.63 35.14
CA GLU A 173 7.61 7.08 35.87
C GLU A 173 7.66 5.57 35.75
N GLN A 174 8.85 5.06 35.47
CA GLN A 174 9.18 3.65 35.27
C GLN A 174 10.47 3.35 36.03
N GLY A 175 10.38 3.14 37.32
CA GLY A 175 11.57 3.01 38.20
C GLY A 175 12.40 4.29 38.21
N ASP A 176 13.63 4.23 37.72
CA ASP A 176 14.56 5.36 37.63
C ASP A 176 14.47 6.17 36.34
N PHE A 177 13.61 5.75 35.41
CA PHE A 177 13.32 6.47 34.18
C PHE A 177 11.99 7.20 34.27
N THR A 178 11.95 8.43 33.77
CA THR A 178 10.73 9.23 33.67
C THR A 178 10.67 9.92 32.33
N ASP A 179 9.52 9.83 31.67
CA ASP A 179 9.30 10.47 30.38
C ASP A 179 8.12 11.44 30.40
N LEU A 180 8.23 12.50 29.58
CA LEU A 180 7.12 13.39 29.21
C LEU A 180 6.25 12.64 28.20
N CYS A 181 5.03 12.30 28.60
CA CYS A 181 4.18 11.48 27.74
C CYS A 181 2.70 11.61 28.14
N ALA A 182 1.82 11.66 27.13
CA ALA A 182 0.36 11.65 27.33
C ALA A 182 -0.19 10.23 27.59
N GLY A 183 0.56 9.18 27.21
CA GLY A 183 0.10 7.78 27.26
C GLY A 183 -0.69 7.39 26.02
N PRO A 184 -1.48 6.29 26.05
CA PRO A 184 -1.58 5.32 27.15
C PRO A 184 -0.41 4.34 27.22
N HIS A 185 -0.26 3.69 28.36
CA HIS A 185 0.77 2.69 28.61
C HIS A 185 0.23 1.43 29.30
N MET A 186 0.96 0.33 29.17
CA MET A 186 0.74 -0.88 29.96
C MET A 186 0.87 -0.59 31.46
N LYS A 187 0.29 -1.46 32.31
CA LYS A 187 0.38 -1.33 33.77
C LYS A 187 1.82 -1.44 34.29
N SER A 188 2.66 -2.22 33.61
CA SER A 188 4.05 -2.46 34.00
C SER A 188 4.90 -2.88 32.81
N THR A 189 6.22 -2.80 32.96
CA THR A 189 7.22 -3.27 31.96
C THR A 189 7.13 -4.76 31.70
N GLY A 190 6.56 -5.55 32.61
CA GLY A 190 6.48 -7.01 32.51
C GLY A 190 5.68 -7.56 31.34
N LYS A 191 4.95 -6.71 30.62
CA LYS A 191 4.25 -7.08 29.38
C LYS A 191 5.16 -7.01 28.15
N VAL A 192 6.24 -6.21 28.19
CA VAL A 192 7.19 -6.04 27.09
C VAL A 192 8.21 -7.18 27.08
N LYS A 193 7.78 -8.37 26.64
CA LYS A 193 8.61 -9.58 26.68
C LYS A 193 9.22 -9.94 25.34
N THR A 194 8.56 -9.55 24.25
CA THR A 194 8.90 -9.95 22.90
C THR A 194 9.08 -8.71 22.05
N PHE A 195 10.30 -8.39 21.71
CA PHE A 195 10.67 -7.18 20.97
C PHE A 195 11.93 -7.42 20.14
N LYS A 196 12.19 -6.53 19.19
CA LYS A 196 13.41 -6.53 18.37
C LYS A 196 13.78 -5.11 17.97
N LEU A 197 15.06 -4.74 18.17
CA LEU A 197 15.63 -3.52 17.60
C LEU A 197 15.94 -3.77 16.12
N MET A 198 15.58 -2.81 15.26
CA MET A 198 15.58 -3.02 13.81
C MET A 198 16.68 -2.25 13.09
N THR A 199 16.70 -0.93 13.21
CA THR A 199 17.63 -0.06 12.47
C THR A 199 17.94 1.21 13.25
N VAL A 200 19.07 1.85 12.90
CA VAL A 200 19.40 3.22 13.30
C VAL A 200 19.34 4.10 12.06
N ALA A 201 18.76 5.29 12.18
CA ALA A 201 18.69 6.28 11.11
C ALA A 201 18.91 7.69 11.69
N GLY A 202 19.35 8.64 10.85
CA GLY A 202 19.32 10.06 11.19
C GLY A 202 17.90 10.62 11.03
N ALA A 203 17.50 11.48 11.96
CA ALA A 203 16.22 12.20 11.87
C ALA A 203 16.41 13.64 12.35
N TYR A 204 16.02 14.62 11.54
CA TYR A 204 16.07 16.01 11.98
C TYR A 204 15.02 16.30 13.05
N TRP A 205 15.42 17.01 14.09
CA TRP A 205 14.49 17.46 15.12
C TRP A 205 13.30 18.21 14.50
N ARG A 206 12.08 17.79 14.85
CA ARG A 206 10.83 18.30 14.26
C ARG A 206 10.70 18.18 12.74
N GLY A 207 11.48 17.30 12.12
CA GLY A 207 11.45 17.09 10.68
C GLY A 207 12.05 18.24 9.83
N ASP A 208 12.58 19.29 10.46
CA ASP A 208 13.20 20.41 9.76
C ASP A 208 14.72 20.17 9.59
N SER A 209 15.18 20.15 8.34
CA SER A 209 16.59 19.96 7.98
C SER A 209 17.54 21.04 8.50
N LYS A 210 17.02 22.16 8.99
CA LYS A 210 17.79 23.23 9.64
C LYS A 210 18.10 22.94 11.08
N ASN A 211 17.36 22.02 11.72
CA ASN A 211 17.56 21.62 13.10
C ASN A 211 18.63 20.55 13.22
N LYS A 212 19.01 20.26 14.47
CA LYS A 212 20.00 19.21 14.78
C LYS A 212 19.50 17.86 14.28
N MET A 213 20.40 17.09 13.67
CA MET A 213 20.14 15.70 13.32
C MET A 213 20.31 14.83 14.57
N LEU A 214 19.23 14.14 14.94
CA LEU A 214 19.16 13.16 16.00
C LEU A 214 19.38 11.76 15.46
N GLN A 215 19.65 10.81 16.36
CA GLN A 215 19.75 9.40 16.04
C GLN A 215 18.41 8.72 16.39
N ARG A 216 17.77 8.10 15.43
CA ARG A 216 16.49 7.40 15.60
C ARG A 216 16.71 5.90 15.60
N ILE A 217 16.39 5.24 16.70
CA ILE A 217 16.41 3.78 16.80
C ILE A 217 14.98 3.27 16.57
N TYR A 218 14.79 2.48 15.51
CA TYR A 218 13.54 1.79 15.23
C TYR A 218 13.53 0.41 15.87
N ALA A 219 12.39 0.04 16.43
CA ALA A 219 12.18 -1.25 17.05
C ALA A 219 10.72 -1.72 16.88
N THR A 220 10.44 -2.97 17.20
CA THR A 220 9.08 -3.51 17.24
C THR A 220 8.86 -4.37 18.47
N ALA A 221 7.58 -4.55 18.86
CA ALA A 221 7.18 -5.44 19.95
C ALA A 221 5.86 -6.14 19.61
N PHE A 222 5.72 -7.37 20.14
CA PHE A 222 4.54 -8.21 19.97
C PHE A 222 4.20 -8.91 21.28
N PHE A 223 2.95 -9.39 21.42
CA PHE A 223 2.53 -10.14 22.61
C PHE A 223 3.11 -11.57 22.63
N SER A 224 3.38 -12.15 21.47
CA SER A 224 3.95 -13.49 21.35
C SER A 224 5.25 -13.49 20.55
N LYS A 225 6.07 -14.52 20.78
CA LYS A 225 7.28 -14.76 19.99
C LYS A 225 6.91 -15.19 18.55
N GLU A 226 5.84 -15.91 18.40
CA GLU A 226 5.35 -16.38 17.10
C GLU A 226 5.01 -15.21 16.18
N ASP A 227 4.31 -14.20 16.69
CA ASP A 227 3.98 -12.98 15.93
C ASP A 227 5.24 -12.20 15.55
N LEU A 228 6.22 -12.08 16.46
CA LEU A 228 7.49 -11.43 16.15
C LEU A 228 8.28 -12.20 15.09
N ASP A 229 8.39 -13.52 15.23
CA ASP A 229 9.13 -14.36 14.27
C ASP A 229 8.46 -14.30 12.89
N HIS A 230 7.12 -14.31 12.84
CA HIS A 230 6.35 -14.11 11.61
C HIS A 230 6.61 -12.73 10.97
N TYR A 231 6.54 -11.68 11.76
CA TYR A 231 6.84 -10.30 11.28
C TYR A 231 8.26 -10.19 10.70
N LEU A 232 9.26 -10.73 11.40
CA LEU A 232 10.65 -10.72 10.93
C LEU A 232 10.83 -11.54 9.66
N PHE A 233 10.15 -12.69 9.54
CA PHE A 233 10.12 -13.49 8.32
C PHE A 233 9.53 -12.71 7.15
N VAL A 234 8.35 -12.08 7.33
CA VAL A 234 7.69 -11.27 6.29
C VAL A 234 8.59 -10.12 5.84
N ARG A 235 9.24 -9.42 6.77
CA ARG A 235 10.19 -8.34 6.43
C ARG A 235 11.39 -8.84 5.63
N ALA A 236 12.01 -9.94 6.06
CA ALA A 236 13.15 -10.52 5.35
C ALA A 236 12.77 -10.98 3.94
N GLU A 237 11.59 -11.60 3.81
CA GLU A 237 11.06 -11.98 2.49
C GLU A 237 10.72 -10.76 1.62
N ALA A 238 10.12 -9.72 2.18
CA ALA A 238 9.85 -8.48 1.45
C ALA A 238 11.14 -7.84 0.92
N GLU A 239 12.22 -7.83 1.71
CA GLU A 239 13.52 -7.32 1.26
C GLU A 239 14.13 -8.14 0.11
N LYS A 240 13.98 -9.46 0.14
CA LYS A 240 14.42 -10.35 -0.95
C LYS A 240 13.59 -10.15 -2.21
N ARG A 241 12.30 -9.83 -2.06
CA ARG A 241 11.34 -9.67 -3.16
C ARG A 241 11.26 -8.24 -3.69
N ASP A 242 11.99 -7.29 -3.09
CA ASP A 242 11.97 -5.88 -3.49
C ASP A 242 12.06 -5.72 -5.01
N HIS A 243 11.01 -5.12 -5.60
CA HIS A 243 10.88 -4.97 -7.04
C HIS A 243 12.02 -4.16 -7.67
N ARG A 244 12.69 -3.28 -6.91
CA ARG A 244 13.85 -2.50 -7.38
C ARG A 244 15.08 -3.40 -7.57
N LYS A 245 15.28 -4.37 -6.67
CA LYS A 245 16.38 -5.36 -6.76
C LYS A 245 16.08 -6.37 -7.86
N LEU A 246 14.87 -6.97 -7.83
CA LEU A 246 14.47 -7.99 -8.80
C LEU A 246 14.29 -7.40 -10.21
N GLY A 247 13.75 -6.18 -10.32
CA GLY A 247 13.59 -5.50 -11.60
C GLY A 247 14.92 -5.26 -12.30
N LYS A 248 15.96 -4.86 -11.54
CA LYS A 248 17.33 -4.74 -12.06
C LYS A 248 17.92 -6.11 -12.42
N GLN A 249 17.77 -7.12 -11.55
CA GLN A 249 18.29 -8.47 -11.76
C GLN A 249 17.68 -9.15 -13.01
N LEU A 250 16.39 -8.93 -13.24
CA LEU A 250 15.62 -9.50 -14.35
C LEU A 250 15.61 -8.60 -15.61
N ASP A 251 16.32 -7.48 -15.57
CA ASP A 251 16.43 -6.52 -16.68
C ASP A 251 15.06 -5.99 -17.15
N LEU A 252 14.19 -5.56 -16.19
CA LEU A 252 12.84 -5.11 -16.49
C LEU A 252 12.74 -3.60 -16.66
N PHE A 253 13.42 -2.83 -15.81
CA PHE A 253 13.38 -1.36 -15.84
C PHE A 253 14.57 -0.75 -15.11
N SER A 254 14.77 0.56 -15.32
CA SER A 254 15.77 1.38 -14.63
C SER A 254 15.23 2.77 -14.30
N PHE A 255 15.92 3.47 -13.38
CA PHE A 255 15.75 4.89 -13.09
C PHE A 255 17.07 5.60 -13.30
N HIS A 256 17.03 6.84 -13.78
CA HIS A 256 18.19 7.67 -14.10
C HIS A 256 18.12 9.02 -13.41
N GLU A 257 19.26 9.67 -13.23
CA GLU A 257 19.35 10.99 -12.59
C GLU A 257 18.70 12.09 -13.42
N GLU A 258 18.65 11.91 -14.74
CA GLU A 258 18.01 12.83 -15.70
C GLU A 258 16.49 12.86 -15.55
N GLY A 259 15.89 11.82 -14.93
CA GLY A 259 14.45 11.70 -14.73
C GLY A 259 14.09 11.03 -13.40
N PRO A 260 14.29 11.70 -12.25
CA PRO A 260 13.96 11.09 -10.97
C PRO A 260 12.45 10.87 -10.84
N GLY A 261 12.06 9.61 -10.63
CA GLY A 261 10.67 9.17 -10.59
C GLY A 261 10.05 8.88 -11.95
N PHE A 262 10.83 8.84 -13.03
CA PHE A 262 10.39 8.45 -14.36
C PHE A 262 11.00 7.06 -14.70
N PRO A 263 10.20 5.98 -14.77
CA PRO A 263 10.72 4.65 -15.07
C PRO A 263 11.05 4.49 -16.55
N PHE A 264 12.20 3.85 -16.83
CA PHE A 264 12.61 3.42 -18.16
C PHE A 264 12.40 1.92 -18.27
N PHE A 265 11.43 1.49 -19.07
CA PHE A 265 11.18 0.06 -19.28
C PHE A 265 12.15 -0.53 -20.30
N HIS A 266 12.78 -1.64 -19.92
CA HIS A 266 13.64 -2.42 -20.80
C HIS A 266 12.81 -3.40 -21.66
N PRO A 267 13.38 -4.06 -22.68
CA PRO A 267 12.60 -4.95 -23.54
C PRO A 267 11.79 -6.02 -22.78
N LYS A 268 12.38 -6.66 -21.76
CA LYS A 268 11.68 -7.64 -20.92
C LYS A 268 10.54 -7.03 -20.10
N GLY A 269 10.75 -5.83 -19.59
CA GLY A 269 9.71 -5.08 -18.88
C GLY A 269 8.57 -4.65 -19.80
N MET A 270 8.88 -4.27 -21.05
CA MET A 270 7.86 -3.95 -22.05
C MET A 270 7.00 -5.16 -22.44
N ILE A 271 7.59 -6.37 -22.49
CA ILE A 271 6.81 -7.59 -22.72
C ILE A 271 5.78 -7.77 -21.60
N LEU A 272 6.22 -7.69 -20.34
CA LEU A 272 5.34 -7.80 -19.19
C LEU A 272 4.21 -6.76 -19.22
N ARG A 273 4.57 -5.49 -19.46
CA ARG A 273 3.62 -4.38 -19.58
C ARG A 273 2.58 -4.62 -20.68
N ASN A 274 3.03 -5.01 -21.86
CA ASN A 274 2.13 -5.27 -22.99
C ASN A 274 1.19 -6.46 -22.72
N LYS A 275 1.66 -7.52 -22.05
CA LYS A 275 0.81 -8.66 -21.70
C LYS A 275 -0.30 -8.28 -20.71
N LEU A 276 -0.06 -7.36 -19.79
CA LEU A 276 -1.10 -6.82 -18.90
C LEU A 276 -2.13 -6.00 -19.69
N MET A 277 -1.68 -5.14 -20.60
CA MET A 277 -2.56 -4.36 -21.48
C MET A 277 -3.37 -5.26 -22.43
N ASP A 278 -2.74 -6.28 -22.99
CA ASP A 278 -3.44 -7.23 -23.88
C ASP A 278 -4.54 -7.99 -23.13
N TYR A 279 -4.25 -8.43 -21.90
CA TYR A 279 -5.27 -9.07 -21.06
C TYR A 279 -6.42 -8.13 -20.74
N GLU A 280 -6.15 -6.89 -20.43
CA GLU A 280 -7.22 -5.92 -20.18
C GLU A 280 -8.02 -5.61 -21.46
N ARG A 281 -7.41 -5.60 -22.65
CA ARG A 281 -8.14 -5.48 -23.92
C ARG A 281 -9.10 -6.66 -24.15
N GLU A 282 -8.75 -7.86 -23.70
CA GLU A 282 -9.69 -8.99 -23.72
C GLU A 282 -10.89 -8.72 -22.80
N LEU A 283 -10.65 -8.18 -21.58
CA LEU A 283 -11.72 -7.76 -20.69
C LEU A 283 -12.53 -6.59 -21.27
N PHE A 284 -11.91 -5.63 -21.93
CA PHE A 284 -12.61 -4.56 -22.64
C PHE A 284 -13.59 -5.12 -23.66
N LYS A 285 -13.15 -6.10 -24.46
CA LYS A 285 -14.02 -6.76 -25.43
C LYS A 285 -15.17 -7.52 -24.77
N GLU A 286 -14.90 -8.23 -23.68
CA GLU A 286 -15.92 -8.99 -22.94
C GLU A 286 -16.97 -8.08 -22.29
N PHE A 287 -16.54 -6.97 -21.67
CA PHE A 287 -17.40 -6.04 -20.93
C PHE A 287 -17.91 -4.87 -21.78
N GLY A 288 -17.60 -4.84 -23.07
CA GLY A 288 -18.14 -3.86 -24.04
C GLY A 288 -17.54 -2.47 -23.93
N TYR A 289 -16.24 -2.36 -23.65
CA TYR A 289 -15.50 -1.10 -23.68
C TYR A 289 -14.98 -0.81 -25.09
N VAL A 290 -14.87 0.48 -25.41
CA VAL A 290 -14.12 0.99 -26.57
C VAL A 290 -12.85 1.66 -26.09
N GLU A 291 -11.72 1.45 -26.79
CA GLU A 291 -10.43 2.04 -26.44
C GLU A 291 -10.24 3.35 -27.19
N ILE A 292 -9.80 4.40 -26.46
CA ILE A 292 -9.43 5.70 -27.02
C ILE A 292 -8.03 6.12 -26.57
N MET A 293 -7.54 7.22 -27.12
CA MET A 293 -6.32 7.89 -26.66
C MET A 293 -6.53 9.39 -26.68
N THR A 294 -6.18 10.08 -25.59
CA THR A 294 -6.26 11.53 -25.48
C THR A 294 -4.87 12.18 -25.40
N PRO A 295 -4.70 13.44 -25.86
CA PRO A 295 -3.40 14.11 -25.82
C PRO A 295 -2.86 14.29 -24.40
N VAL A 296 -1.53 14.26 -24.25
CA VAL A 296 -0.85 14.43 -22.96
C VAL A 296 -0.83 15.91 -22.53
N ILE A 297 -0.70 16.85 -23.49
CA ILE A 297 -0.61 18.29 -23.22
C ILE A 297 -1.92 18.94 -23.64
N LEU A 298 -2.58 19.62 -22.71
CA LEU A 298 -3.88 20.27 -22.92
C LEU A 298 -3.89 21.65 -22.29
N SER A 299 -4.69 22.58 -22.85
CA SER A 299 -4.71 23.98 -22.43
C SER A 299 -5.25 24.16 -21.01
N LYS A 300 -4.79 25.20 -20.33
CA LYS A 300 -5.23 25.60 -18.98
C LYS A 300 -6.75 25.76 -18.86
N LYS A 301 -7.42 26.20 -19.93
CA LYS A 301 -8.89 26.39 -19.95
C LYS A 301 -9.62 25.11 -19.58
N LEU A 302 -9.15 23.94 -20.05
CA LEU A 302 -9.72 22.63 -19.73
C LEU A 302 -9.59 22.30 -18.24
N TRP A 303 -8.43 22.60 -17.66
CA TRP A 303 -8.11 22.31 -16.25
C TRP A 303 -8.83 23.24 -15.28
N LEU A 304 -9.10 24.48 -15.67
CA LEU A 304 -9.97 25.40 -14.93
C LEU A 304 -11.42 24.91 -14.97
N GLN A 305 -11.92 24.51 -16.15
CA GLN A 305 -13.29 24.00 -16.29
C GLN A 305 -13.51 22.74 -15.47
N SER A 306 -12.55 21.83 -15.42
CA SER A 306 -12.63 20.59 -14.65
C SER A 306 -12.40 20.76 -13.15
N GLY A 307 -11.90 21.90 -12.68
CA GLY A 307 -11.56 22.16 -11.28
C GLY A 307 -10.19 21.63 -10.84
N HIS A 308 -9.46 20.92 -11.71
CA HIS A 308 -8.14 20.42 -11.37
C HIS A 308 -7.13 21.53 -11.07
N TRP A 309 -7.29 22.70 -11.72
CA TRP A 309 -6.42 23.84 -11.48
C TRP A 309 -6.55 24.39 -10.05
N ASP A 310 -7.73 24.31 -9.45
CA ASP A 310 -8.00 24.84 -8.12
C ASP A 310 -7.69 23.82 -7.00
N HIS A 311 -7.95 22.52 -7.26
CA HIS A 311 -7.85 21.47 -6.24
C HIS A 311 -6.63 20.56 -6.38
N TYR A 312 -5.91 20.60 -7.52
CA TYR A 312 -4.83 19.64 -7.83
C TYR A 312 -3.57 20.27 -8.40
N LYS A 313 -3.48 21.60 -8.42
CA LYS A 313 -2.40 22.37 -9.07
C LYS A 313 -1.00 21.98 -8.61
N GLU A 314 -0.81 21.74 -7.32
CA GLU A 314 0.50 21.40 -6.74
C GLU A 314 1.07 20.08 -7.29
N ASN A 315 0.19 19.20 -7.79
CA ASN A 315 0.57 17.93 -8.37
C ASN A 315 0.68 17.96 -9.91
N MET A 316 0.63 19.14 -10.55
CA MET A 316 0.63 19.28 -12.00
C MET A 316 1.95 19.83 -12.52
N TYR A 317 2.31 19.43 -13.75
CA TYR A 317 3.38 20.04 -14.52
C TYR A 317 2.79 21.02 -15.54
N PHE A 318 3.43 22.18 -15.70
CA PHE A 318 2.97 23.25 -16.58
C PHE A 318 4.00 23.56 -17.68
N THR A 319 3.50 24.06 -18.80
CA THR A 319 4.32 24.59 -19.89
C THR A 319 3.60 25.75 -20.57
N GLN A 320 4.31 26.51 -21.37
CA GLN A 320 3.76 27.57 -22.21
C GLN A 320 4.01 27.27 -23.68
N ILE A 321 3.00 27.44 -24.50
CA ILE A 321 3.04 27.30 -25.97
C ILE A 321 2.36 28.52 -26.55
N ASP A 322 3.07 29.28 -27.41
CA ASP A 322 2.57 30.49 -28.08
C ASP A 322 1.94 31.51 -27.10
N ASP A 323 2.64 31.74 -25.96
CA ASP A 323 2.21 32.62 -24.86
C ASP A 323 0.92 32.19 -24.12
N GLU A 324 0.41 30.99 -24.38
CA GLU A 324 -0.69 30.39 -23.64
C GLU A 324 -0.20 29.31 -22.65
N ASP A 325 -0.87 29.24 -21.48
CA ASP A 325 -0.58 28.23 -20.46
C ASP A 325 -1.21 26.89 -20.84
N TYR A 326 -0.40 25.82 -20.73
CA TYR A 326 -0.78 24.43 -20.89
C TYR A 326 -0.36 23.61 -19.67
N ALA A 327 -1.00 22.47 -19.46
CA ALA A 327 -0.55 21.50 -18.48
C ALA A 327 -0.40 20.11 -19.10
N ILE A 328 0.55 19.35 -18.55
CA ILE A 328 0.69 17.93 -18.80
C ILE A 328 -0.37 17.21 -17.97
N LYS A 329 -1.20 16.39 -18.59
CA LYS A 329 -2.38 15.81 -17.92
C LYS A 329 -2.00 14.99 -16.66
N PRO A 330 -2.58 15.31 -15.49
CA PRO A 330 -2.46 14.50 -14.29
C PRO A 330 -3.54 13.41 -14.21
N MET A 331 -4.58 13.53 -15.02
CA MET A 331 -5.76 12.65 -15.11
C MET A 331 -6.31 12.63 -16.54
N ASN A 332 -7.08 11.60 -16.89
CA ASN A 332 -7.61 11.42 -18.26
C ASN A 332 -9.05 11.91 -18.43
N CYS A 333 -9.79 12.10 -17.34
CA CYS A 333 -11.22 12.39 -17.34
C CYS A 333 -11.64 13.60 -18.22
N PRO A 334 -10.97 14.77 -18.23
CA PRO A 334 -11.39 15.86 -19.10
C PRO A 334 -11.26 15.51 -20.59
N GLY A 335 -10.23 14.74 -20.97
CA GLY A 335 -10.06 14.24 -22.33
C GLY A 335 -11.17 13.28 -22.76
N GLY A 336 -11.55 12.34 -21.90
CA GLY A 336 -12.68 11.43 -22.12
C GLY A 336 -14.01 12.16 -22.28
N ILE A 337 -14.23 13.21 -21.50
CA ILE A 337 -15.43 14.07 -21.65
C ILE A 337 -15.45 14.77 -23.00
N LEU A 338 -14.31 15.35 -23.43
CA LEU A 338 -14.22 15.97 -24.76
C LEU A 338 -14.55 14.97 -25.86
N PHE A 339 -14.05 13.73 -25.75
CA PHE A 339 -14.41 12.66 -26.68
C PHE A 339 -15.92 12.38 -26.69
N PHE A 340 -16.54 12.20 -25.53
CA PHE A 340 -18.00 11.98 -25.46
C PHE A 340 -18.79 13.06 -26.18
N LYS A 341 -18.37 14.33 -26.03
CA LYS A 341 -19.02 15.51 -26.60
C LYS A 341 -18.78 15.72 -28.09
N THR A 342 -17.95 14.92 -28.76
CA THR A 342 -17.71 15.04 -30.20
C THR A 342 -18.97 14.81 -31.05
N GLN A 343 -19.96 14.12 -30.49
CA GLN A 343 -21.24 13.83 -31.12
C GLN A 343 -22.39 14.00 -30.12
N GLN A 344 -23.57 14.30 -30.62
CA GLN A 344 -24.77 14.25 -29.81
C GLN A 344 -25.11 12.78 -29.52
N ARG A 345 -25.24 12.43 -28.24
CA ARG A 345 -25.56 11.07 -27.78
C ARG A 345 -27.05 10.96 -27.41
N SER A 346 -27.61 9.78 -27.55
CA SER A 346 -28.95 9.43 -27.11
C SER A 346 -28.89 8.39 -25.98
N TYR A 347 -30.01 8.20 -25.29
CA TYR A 347 -30.15 7.15 -24.27
C TYR A 347 -29.81 5.73 -24.79
N ARG A 348 -29.92 5.51 -26.12
CA ARG A 348 -29.59 4.24 -26.77
C ARG A 348 -28.08 4.00 -26.88
N ASP A 349 -27.27 5.05 -26.80
CA ASP A 349 -25.82 4.98 -26.81
C ASP A 349 -25.25 4.70 -25.41
N LEU A 350 -26.10 4.72 -24.38
CA LEU A 350 -25.73 4.56 -22.98
C LEU A 350 -26.12 3.16 -22.43
N PRO A 351 -25.33 2.56 -21.56
CA PRO A 351 -24.06 3.08 -21.02
C PRO A 351 -22.93 3.01 -22.05
N MET A 352 -22.16 4.10 -22.19
CA MET A 352 -21.00 4.16 -23.06
C MET A 352 -19.71 3.99 -22.23
N ARG A 353 -18.99 2.88 -22.41
CA ARG A 353 -17.79 2.53 -21.67
C ARG A 353 -16.56 2.83 -22.51
N VAL A 354 -15.78 3.79 -22.07
CA VAL A 354 -14.61 4.34 -22.81
C VAL A 354 -13.36 4.09 -21.99
N GLY A 355 -12.48 3.20 -22.45
CA GLY A 355 -11.20 2.87 -21.83
C GLY A 355 -10.03 3.59 -22.47
N GLU A 356 -9.01 3.92 -21.70
CA GLU A 356 -7.77 4.53 -22.16
C GLU A 356 -6.58 4.04 -21.33
N PHE A 357 -5.54 3.53 -21.99
CA PHE A 357 -4.24 3.40 -21.33
C PHE A 357 -3.56 4.77 -21.31
N GLY A 358 -4.02 5.60 -20.38
CA GLY A 358 -3.68 7.01 -20.35
C GLY A 358 -2.37 7.29 -19.64
N LEU A 359 -1.38 7.83 -20.38
CA LEU A 359 -0.12 8.29 -19.81
C LEU A 359 -0.33 9.61 -19.08
N VAL A 360 -0.15 9.60 -17.76
CA VAL A 360 -0.32 10.76 -16.89
C VAL A 360 0.96 11.10 -16.12
N HIS A 361 1.05 12.36 -15.69
CA HIS A 361 2.21 12.85 -14.94
C HIS A 361 1.73 13.56 -13.68
N ARG A 362 2.35 13.24 -12.54
CA ARG A 362 2.06 13.88 -11.25
C ARG A 362 3.35 14.32 -10.57
N HIS A 363 3.37 15.56 -10.08
CA HIS A 363 4.50 16.07 -9.33
C HIS A 363 4.51 15.47 -7.92
N GLU A 364 5.10 14.29 -7.79
CA GLU A 364 5.36 13.67 -6.49
C GLU A 364 6.63 14.26 -5.85
N LEU A 365 6.60 14.48 -4.54
CA LEU A 365 7.76 14.97 -3.80
C LEU A 365 8.90 13.96 -3.86
N LYS A 366 10.15 14.44 -3.95
CA LYS A 366 11.34 13.59 -4.08
C LYS A 366 11.44 12.54 -2.98
N GLY A 367 11.09 12.87 -1.74
CA GLY A 367 11.12 11.96 -0.59
C GLY A 367 10.03 10.89 -0.60
N ALA A 368 8.97 11.04 -1.40
CA ALA A 368 7.88 10.08 -1.51
C ALA A 368 8.10 9.03 -2.62
N LEU A 369 9.10 9.23 -3.51
CA LEU A 369 9.36 8.32 -4.63
C LEU A 369 9.84 6.95 -4.15
N HIS A 370 9.25 5.88 -4.69
CA HIS A 370 9.55 4.53 -4.26
C HIS A 370 9.47 3.50 -5.42
N GLY A 371 10.56 3.36 -6.17
CA GLY A 371 10.60 2.44 -7.32
C GLY A 371 9.40 2.62 -8.24
N LEU A 372 8.75 1.51 -8.66
CA LEU A 372 7.52 1.54 -9.46
C LEU A 372 6.25 1.85 -8.64
N PHE A 373 6.30 1.76 -7.31
CA PHE A 373 5.14 2.00 -6.46
C PHE A 373 4.71 3.47 -6.39
N ARG A 374 5.66 4.40 -6.51
CA ARG A 374 5.38 5.83 -6.54
C ARG A 374 6.33 6.54 -7.49
N VAL A 375 5.79 6.90 -8.63
CA VAL A 375 6.48 7.48 -9.78
C VAL A 375 5.85 8.81 -10.20
N ARG A 376 6.53 9.56 -11.04
CA ARG A 376 6.05 10.84 -11.58
C ARG A 376 5.41 10.73 -12.96
N CYS A 377 5.64 9.61 -13.64
CA CYS A 377 5.05 9.30 -14.94
C CYS A 377 4.55 7.86 -14.90
N PHE A 378 3.29 7.63 -15.19
CA PHE A 378 2.69 6.31 -15.17
C PHE A 378 1.51 6.21 -16.12
N THR A 379 1.17 4.98 -16.48
CA THR A 379 0.04 4.67 -17.33
C THR A 379 -1.11 4.14 -16.48
N GLN A 380 -2.24 4.85 -16.49
CA GLN A 380 -3.47 4.33 -15.90
C GLN A 380 -4.24 3.49 -16.92
N ASP A 381 -4.79 2.38 -16.47
CA ASP A 381 -5.82 1.60 -17.16
C ASP A 381 -7.20 2.25 -16.91
N ASP A 382 -7.31 3.50 -17.28
CA ASP A 382 -8.42 4.37 -16.95
C ASP A 382 -9.62 4.11 -17.87
N ALA A 383 -10.82 4.23 -17.32
CA ALA A 383 -12.02 4.25 -18.14
C ALA A 383 -13.09 5.15 -17.54
N HIS A 384 -13.89 5.71 -18.44
CA HIS A 384 -15.01 6.57 -18.11
C HIS A 384 -16.28 5.96 -18.70
N ILE A 385 -17.27 5.72 -17.84
CA ILE A 385 -18.56 5.16 -18.24
C ILE A 385 -19.58 6.30 -18.14
N PHE A 386 -20.11 6.69 -19.29
CA PHE A 386 -21.20 7.66 -19.37
C PHE A 386 -22.52 6.90 -19.37
N MET A 387 -23.45 7.29 -18.50
CA MET A 387 -24.67 6.52 -18.27
C MET A 387 -25.83 7.39 -17.78
N THR A 388 -27.03 6.81 -17.75
CA THR A 388 -28.16 7.41 -17.04
C THR A 388 -28.08 7.12 -15.55
N GLN A 389 -28.84 7.86 -14.75
CA GLN A 389 -28.85 7.64 -13.30
C GLN A 389 -29.36 6.24 -12.91
N GLU A 390 -30.30 5.69 -13.65
CA GLU A 390 -30.86 4.35 -13.41
C GLU A 390 -29.84 3.23 -13.68
N GLN A 391 -28.81 3.49 -14.49
CA GLN A 391 -27.77 2.52 -14.85
C GLN A 391 -26.63 2.45 -13.83
N MET A 392 -26.55 3.40 -12.88
CA MET A 392 -25.40 3.53 -11.96
C MET A 392 -25.08 2.21 -11.23
N LYS A 393 -26.08 1.63 -10.59
CA LYS A 393 -25.91 0.40 -9.79
C LYS A 393 -25.39 -0.77 -10.63
N ASP A 394 -25.98 -0.99 -11.78
CA ASP A 394 -25.63 -2.11 -12.65
C ASP A 394 -24.21 -1.97 -13.23
N GLU A 395 -23.79 -0.75 -13.56
CA GLU A 395 -22.46 -0.49 -14.07
C GLU A 395 -21.38 -0.66 -12.99
N VAL A 396 -21.65 -0.26 -11.75
CA VAL A 396 -20.74 -0.53 -10.61
C VAL A 396 -20.57 -2.05 -10.41
N ILE A 397 -21.66 -2.82 -10.41
CA ILE A 397 -21.62 -4.30 -10.28
C ILE A 397 -20.79 -4.93 -11.41
N LYS A 398 -20.96 -4.46 -12.66
CA LYS A 398 -20.16 -4.95 -13.79
C LYS A 398 -18.66 -4.63 -13.65
N CYS A 399 -18.33 -3.43 -13.17
CA CYS A 399 -16.92 -3.09 -12.87
C CYS A 399 -16.33 -4.03 -11.81
N MET A 400 -17.09 -4.32 -10.74
CA MET A 400 -16.66 -5.26 -9.70
C MET A 400 -16.45 -6.68 -10.26
N ALA A 401 -17.35 -7.16 -11.12
CA ALA A 401 -17.21 -8.46 -11.79
C ALA A 401 -15.95 -8.51 -12.70
N MET A 402 -15.64 -7.40 -13.39
CA MET A 402 -14.44 -7.27 -14.18
C MET A 402 -13.17 -7.34 -13.30
N TYR A 403 -13.15 -6.66 -12.14
CA TYR A 403 -12.01 -6.68 -11.22
C TYR A 403 -11.80 -8.04 -10.58
N GLN A 404 -12.88 -8.76 -10.25
CA GLN A 404 -12.77 -10.13 -9.77
C GLN A 404 -12.05 -11.05 -10.76
N LYS A 405 -12.36 -10.93 -12.06
CA LYS A 405 -11.64 -11.67 -13.12
C LYS A 405 -10.20 -11.18 -13.24
N MET A 406 -10.00 -9.85 -13.24
CA MET A 406 -8.69 -9.21 -13.41
C MET A 406 -7.70 -9.66 -12.33
N TYR A 407 -8.10 -9.63 -11.06
CA TYR A 407 -7.22 -10.04 -9.95
C TYR A 407 -7.12 -11.56 -9.80
N GLY A 408 -8.21 -12.27 -10.08
CA GLY A 408 -8.27 -13.73 -9.98
C GLY A 408 -7.24 -14.45 -10.84
N VAL A 409 -6.95 -13.94 -12.05
CA VAL A 409 -5.94 -14.53 -12.94
C VAL A 409 -4.52 -14.47 -12.38
N PHE A 410 -4.26 -13.55 -11.45
CA PHE A 410 -2.96 -13.41 -10.76
C PHE A 410 -2.93 -14.09 -9.39
N GLY A 411 -4.05 -14.69 -8.95
CA GLY A 411 -4.17 -15.23 -7.60
C GLY A 411 -4.13 -14.17 -6.49
N LEU A 412 -4.54 -12.95 -6.82
CA LEU A 412 -4.59 -11.83 -5.87
C LEU A 412 -5.97 -11.76 -5.20
N GLU A 413 -6.00 -11.90 -3.88
CA GLU A 413 -7.16 -11.58 -3.06
C GLU A 413 -7.27 -10.07 -2.84
N TYR A 414 -8.45 -9.57 -2.51
CA TYR A 414 -8.66 -8.14 -2.26
C TYR A 414 -9.76 -7.91 -1.22
N HIS A 415 -9.70 -6.74 -0.56
CA HIS A 415 -10.82 -6.18 0.21
C HIS A 415 -11.22 -4.83 -0.37
N VAL A 416 -12.40 -4.34 -0.01
CA VAL A 416 -12.97 -3.12 -0.57
C VAL A 416 -13.25 -2.11 0.54
N GLU A 417 -12.95 -0.84 0.27
CA GLU A 417 -13.30 0.28 1.12
C GLU A 417 -14.23 1.24 0.38
N LEU A 418 -15.30 1.69 1.06
CA LEU A 418 -16.16 2.77 0.60
C LEU A 418 -15.65 4.08 1.20
N SER A 419 -14.99 4.88 0.36
CA SER A 419 -14.42 6.17 0.75
C SER A 419 -15.44 7.28 0.55
N THR A 420 -15.75 7.99 1.65
CA THR A 420 -16.78 9.02 1.69
C THR A 420 -16.23 10.44 1.46
N ARG A 421 -17.06 11.44 1.60
CA ARG A 421 -16.77 12.84 1.27
C ARG A 421 -15.60 13.43 2.08
N PRO A 422 -14.54 13.99 1.43
CA PRO A 422 -13.50 14.73 2.14
C PRO A 422 -13.93 16.19 2.44
N GLU A 423 -13.24 16.83 3.39
CA GLU A 423 -13.50 18.23 3.76
C GLU A 423 -13.36 19.18 2.57
N ASN A 424 -12.31 19.02 1.75
CA ASN A 424 -12.09 19.82 0.54
C ASN A 424 -12.72 19.13 -0.68
N SER A 425 -14.01 19.36 -0.91
CA SER A 425 -14.78 18.72 -1.97
C SER A 425 -15.69 19.68 -2.72
N MET A 426 -16.06 19.34 -3.95
CA MET A 426 -17.04 20.04 -4.78
C MET A 426 -18.45 19.45 -4.60
N GLY A 427 -19.47 20.25 -4.97
CA GLY A 427 -20.86 19.81 -5.13
C GLY A 427 -21.70 19.89 -3.87
N SER A 428 -23.01 19.69 -4.05
CA SER A 428 -24.00 19.73 -2.98
C SER A 428 -24.00 18.45 -2.14
N ASP A 429 -24.54 18.54 -0.93
CA ASP A 429 -24.72 17.41 -0.03
C ASP A 429 -25.62 16.33 -0.66
N GLU A 430 -26.67 16.77 -1.39
CA GLU A 430 -27.61 15.89 -2.08
C GLU A 430 -26.91 15.01 -3.14
N LEU A 431 -26.04 15.60 -3.98
CA LEU A 431 -25.33 14.84 -5.00
C LEU A 431 -24.34 13.84 -4.38
N TRP A 432 -23.72 14.21 -3.27
CA TRP A 432 -22.85 13.31 -2.51
C TRP A 432 -23.62 12.14 -1.90
N GLU A 433 -24.80 12.41 -1.34
CA GLU A 433 -25.66 11.39 -0.76
C GLU A 433 -26.15 10.39 -1.83
N ILE A 434 -26.63 10.86 -2.97
CA ILE A 434 -27.08 10.02 -4.11
C ILE A 434 -25.93 9.14 -4.58
N SER A 435 -24.75 9.73 -4.82
CA SER A 435 -23.58 9.00 -5.33
C SER A 435 -23.06 7.96 -4.34
N THR A 436 -22.99 8.30 -3.04
CA THR A 436 -22.53 7.39 -1.98
C THR A 436 -23.51 6.23 -1.80
N ASN A 437 -24.81 6.51 -1.82
CA ASN A 437 -25.83 5.47 -1.70
C ASN A 437 -25.84 4.53 -2.91
N ALA A 438 -25.62 5.03 -4.11
CA ALA A 438 -25.51 4.20 -5.31
C ALA A 438 -24.35 3.20 -5.23
N LEU A 439 -23.17 3.65 -4.74
CA LEU A 439 -22.02 2.76 -4.52
C LEU A 439 -22.31 1.74 -3.41
N ARG A 440 -22.92 2.16 -2.31
CA ARG A 440 -23.29 1.29 -1.19
C ARG A 440 -24.27 0.20 -1.62
N GLU A 441 -25.35 0.58 -2.28
CA GLU A 441 -26.34 -0.36 -2.78
C GLU A 441 -25.76 -1.37 -3.79
N ALA A 442 -24.84 -0.92 -4.63
CA ALA A 442 -24.18 -1.80 -5.60
C ALA A 442 -23.31 -2.86 -4.91
N ILE A 443 -22.46 -2.46 -3.95
CA ILE A 443 -21.57 -3.39 -3.25
C ILE A 443 -22.34 -4.36 -2.36
N GLU A 444 -23.39 -3.89 -1.68
CA GLU A 444 -24.29 -4.73 -0.87
C GLU A 444 -25.04 -5.74 -1.74
N THR A 445 -25.53 -5.31 -2.92
CA THR A 445 -26.20 -6.20 -3.88
C THR A 445 -25.24 -7.26 -4.43
N ALA A 446 -23.98 -6.89 -4.66
CA ALA A 446 -22.95 -7.83 -5.09
C ALA A 446 -22.51 -8.79 -3.97
N GLY A 447 -22.89 -8.53 -2.71
CA GLY A 447 -22.54 -9.36 -1.55
C GLY A 447 -21.07 -9.33 -1.19
N VAL A 448 -20.35 -8.25 -1.55
CA VAL A 448 -18.92 -8.08 -1.25
C VAL A 448 -18.77 -7.38 0.10
N PRO A 449 -18.03 -7.96 1.06
CA PRO A 449 -17.72 -7.28 2.31
C PRO A 449 -16.91 -6.01 2.06
N TYR A 450 -17.23 -4.94 2.80
CA TYR A 450 -16.51 -3.67 2.69
C TYR A 450 -16.37 -2.97 4.04
N GLN A 451 -15.45 -2.02 4.11
CA GLN A 451 -15.26 -1.11 5.24
C GLN A 451 -15.55 0.32 4.78
N ILE A 452 -15.97 1.16 5.70
CA ILE A 452 -16.16 2.60 5.42
C ILE A 452 -14.84 3.31 5.77
N ASN A 453 -14.32 4.07 4.80
CA ASN A 453 -13.17 4.95 4.97
C ASN A 453 -13.65 6.40 4.87
N GLU A 454 -13.89 7.02 6.04
CA GLU A 454 -14.47 8.35 6.10
C GLU A 454 -13.48 9.42 5.63
N GLY A 455 -13.96 10.31 4.74
CA GLY A 455 -13.20 11.47 4.29
C GLY A 455 -12.13 11.20 3.22
N ASP A 456 -11.99 9.97 2.71
CA ASP A 456 -10.96 9.61 1.71
C ASP A 456 -11.48 9.60 0.26
N GLY A 457 -12.69 10.11 0.01
CA GLY A 457 -13.25 10.26 -1.33
C GLY A 457 -12.45 11.20 -2.22
N ALA A 458 -12.68 11.16 -3.53
CA ALA A 458 -12.13 12.17 -4.43
C ALA A 458 -12.83 13.54 -4.21
N PHE A 459 -12.17 14.63 -4.60
CA PHE A 459 -12.78 15.96 -4.43
C PHE A 459 -14.11 16.14 -5.20
N TYR A 460 -14.39 15.28 -6.16
CA TYR A 460 -15.58 15.32 -7.03
C TYR A 460 -16.58 14.18 -6.80
N GLY A 461 -16.29 13.18 -5.96
CA GLY A 461 -17.21 12.09 -5.67
C GLY A 461 -16.68 10.98 -4.79
N PRO A 462 -17.58 10.14 -4.24
CA PRO A 462 -17.22 8.97 -3.45
C PRO A 462 -16.63 7.87 -4.32
N LYS A 463 -15.90 6.94 -3.69
CA LYS A 463 -15.22 5.86 -4.40
C LYS A 463 -15.27 4.53 -3.65
N LEU A 464 -15.21 3.43 -4.41
CA LEU A 464 -14.85 2.11 -3.91
C LEU A 464 -13.37 1.87 -4.24
N ASP A 465 -12.55 1.67 -3.22
CA ASP A 465 -11.14 1.36 -3.35
C ASP A 465 -10.90 -0.14 -3.14
N PHE A 466 -10.18 -0.75 -4.07
CA PHE A 466 -9.85 -2.17 -4.06
C PHE A 466 -8.39 -2.33 -3.64
N HIS A 467 -8.19 -2.94 -2.49
CA HIS A 467 -6.89 -3.21 -1.91
C HIS A 467 -6.51 -4.66 -2.15
N VAL A 468 -5.62 -4.91 -3.10
CA VAL A 468 -5.13 -6.25 -3.39
C VAL A 468 -4.11 -6.70 -2.35
N GLN A 469 -4.13 -7.99 -2.00
CA GLN A 469 -3.20 -8.58 -1.06
C GLN A 469 -2.13 -9.39 -1.81
N ASP A 470 -0.86 -9.12 -1.52
CA ASP A 470 0.24 -9.90 -2.10
C ASP A 470 0.52 -11.19 -1.31
N SER A 471 1.43 -12.02 -1.82
CA SER A 471 1.79 -13.31 -1.20
C SER A 471 2.45 -13.22 0.18
N LEU A 472 2.76 -12.01 0.66
CA LEU A 472 3.26 -11.73 2.00
C LEU A 472 2.19 -11.16 2.93
N GLY A 473 0.94 -11.04 2.45
CA GLY A 473 -0.18 -10.47 3.20
C GLY A 473 -0.19 -8.93 3.24
N ARG A 474 0.69 -8.24 2.48
CA ARG A 474 0.67 -6.77 2.38
C ARG A 474 -0.43 -6.33 1.43
N THR A 475 -1.10 -5.24 1.77
CA THR A 475 -2.20 -4.68 0.98
C THR A 475 -1.76 -3.47 0.16
N TRP A 476 -2.29 -3.38 -1.07
CA TRP A 476 -1.96 -2.34 -2.03
C TRP A 476 -3.22 -1.82 -2.70
N GLN A 477 -3.54 -0.56 -2.53
CA GLN A 477 -4.63 0.07 -3.28
C GLN A 477 -4.27 0.05 -4.78
N CYS A 478 -5.10 -0.62 -5.57
CA CYS A 478 -4.98 -0.75 -7.02
C CYS A 478 -6.24 -0.25 -7.71
N GLY A 479 -7.31 -1.01 -7.64
CA GLY A 479 -8.56 -0.69 -8.31
C GLY A 479 -9.32 0.42 -7.61
N THR A 480 -10.01 1.22 -8.40
CA THR A 480 -10.91 2.27 -7.90
C THR A 480 -12.11 2.38 -8.82
N ILE A 481 -13.30 2.55 -8.24
CA ILE A 481 -14.56 2.88 -8.92
C ILE A 481 -15.08 4.15 -8.27
N GLN A 482 -15.17 5.25 -9.03
CA GLN A 482 -15.55 6.57 -8.51
C GLN A 482 -16.80 7.07 -9.21
N MET A 483 -17.82 7.42 -8.45
CA MET A 483 -19.04 8.01 -8.98
C MET A 483 -18.88 9.53 -9.09
N ASP A 484 -19.20 10.07 -10.25
CA ASP A 484 -19.02 11.50 -10.55
C ASP A 484 -20.27 12.06 -11.22
N MET A 485 -20.91 12.98 -10.51
CA MET A 485 -22.01 13.80 -11.01
C MET A 485 -21.59 15.28 -11.22
N GLN A 486 -20.36 15.63 -10.82
CA GLN A 486 -19.86 17.01 -10.81
C GLN A 486 -19.24 17.42 -12.16
N LEU A 487 -18.33 16.62 -12.68
CA LEU A 487 -17.70 16.92 -13.98
C LEU A 487 -18.73 16.91 -15.13
N PRO A 488 -19.70 15.97 -15.19
CA PRO A 488 -20.79 16.05 -16.16
C PRO A 488 -21.55 17.37 -16.12
N GLU A 489 -21.80 17.93 -14.94
CA GLU A 489 -22.47 19.23 -14.80
C GLU A 489 -21.57 20.36 -15.29
N ARG A 490 -20.31 20.43 -14.85
CA ARG A 490 -19.35 21.48 -15.23
C ARG A 490 -19.04 21.53 -16.72
N PHE A 491 -19.06 20.37 -17.38
CA PHE A 491 -18.81 20.24 -18.82
C PHE A 491 -20.08 20.24 -19.66
N ASP A 492 -21.25 20.36 -19.06
CA ASP A 492 -22.55 20.24 -19.74
C ASP A 492 -22.64 18.95 -20.58
N VAL A 493 -22.39 17.80 -19.94
CA VAL A 493 -22.42 16.46 -20.56
C VAL A 493 -23.85 15.97 -20.58
N ASN A 494 -24.48 15.95 -21.75
CA ASN A 494 -25.88 15.60 -21.92
C ASN A 494 -26.08 14.49 -22.95
N TYR A 495 -27.21 13.78 -22.82
CA TYR A 495 -27.74 12.87 -23.82
C TYR A 495 -29.20 13.24 -24.13
N ILE A 496 -29.74 12.77 -25.25
CA ILE A 496 -31.15 12.90 -25.58
C ILE A 496 -31.89 11.70 -25.01
N GLY A 497 -32.87 11.96 -24.14
CA GLY A 497 -33.72 10.95 -23.54
C GLY A 497 -34.74 10.34 -24.50
N GLU A 498 -35.49 9.36 -24.02
CA GLU A 498 -36.58 8.75 -24.77
C GLU A 498 -37.74 9.74 -25.06
N ASP A 499 -37.87 10.74 -24.20
CA ASP A 499 -38.78 11.88 -24.32
C ASP A 499 -38.35 12.92 -25.38
N GLY A 500 -37.17 12.78 -25.97
CA GLY A 500 -36.59 13.72 -26.92
C GLY A 500 -35.91 14.95 -26.28
N GLU A 501 -35.93 15.05 -24.96
CA GLU A 501 -35.33 16.17 -24.22
C GLU A 501 -33.87 15.86 -23.80
N LYS A 502 -33.15 16.93 -23.42
CA LYS A 502 -31.77 16.79 -22.91
C LYS A 502 -31.77 16.40 -21.45
N HIS A 503 -31.04 15.35 -21.12
CA HIS A 503 -30.80 14.89 -19.77
C HIS A 503 -29.33 14.92 -19.43
N ARG A 504 -29.00 15.18 -18.16
CA ARG A 504 -27.64 15.16 -17.64
C ARG A 504 -27.15 13.71 -17.52
N ALA A 505 -26.01 13.40 -18.14
CA ALA A 505 -25.37 12.11 -17.93
C ALA A 505 -24.67 12.04 -16.56
N VAL A 506 -24.57 10.83 -16.02
CA VAL A 506 -23.69 10.51 -14.89
C VAL A 506 -22.41 9.88 -15.43
N MET A 507 -21.30 10.08 -14.76
CA MET A 507 -20.04 9.48 -15.13
C MET A 507 -19.48 8.62 -14.00
N LEU A 508 -18.95 7.45 -14.37
CA LEU A 508 -18.22 6.56 -13.49
C LEU A 508 -16.78 6.49 -13.98
N HIS A 509 -15.83 6.82 -13.11
CA HIS A 509 -14.41 6.60 -13.35
C HIS A 509 -14.03 5.24 -12.80
N ARG A 510 -13.22 4.49 -13.53
CA ARG A 510 -12.68 3.25 -13.03
C ARG A 510 -11.25 3.03 -13.51
N ALA A 511 -10.42 2.46 -12.65
CA ALA A 511 -9.13 1.88 -13.00
C ALA A 511 -9.00 0.55 -12.26
N GLY A 512 -8.60 -0.52 -12.91
CA GLY A 512 -8.49 -1.85 -12.31
C GLY A 512 -7.08 -2.09 -11.76
N TYR A 513 -6.06 -1.98 -12.59
CA TYR A 513 -4.65 -1.99 -12.14
C TYR A 513 -4.29 -0.72 -11.37
N GLY A 514 -4.97 0.38 -11.64
CA GLY A 514 -4.71 1.72 -11.13
C GLY A 514 -3.55 2.39 -11.85
N SER A 515 -2.35 1.86 -11.74
CA SER A 515 -1.15 2.22 -12.50
C SER A 515 -0.46 0.93 -12.93
N LEU A 516 -0.16 0.80 -14.21
CA LEU A 516 0.58 -0.37 -14.73
C LEU A 516 1.94 -0.50 -14.04
N GLU A 517 2.62 0.60 -13.80
CA GLU A 517 3.92 0.64 -13.12
C GLU A 517 3.82 0.06 -11.71
N ARG A 518 2.87 0.56 -10.91
CA ARG A 518 2.62 0.06 -9.54
C ARG A 518 2.21 -1.40 -9.53
N PHE A 519 1.30 -1.79 -10.42
CA PHE A 519 0.83 -3.17 -10.52
C PHE A 519 1.95 -4.13 -10.95
N ILE A 520 2.82 -3.73 -11.89
CA ILE A 520 4.04 -4.50 -12.24
C ILE A 520 4.94 -4.65 -11.02
N GLY A 521 5.16 -3.59 -10.25
CA GLY A 521 5.92 -3.65 -9.00
C GLY A 521 5.34 -4.67 -8.02
N ILE A 522 4.01 -4.67 -7.84
CA ILE A 522 3.28 -5.64 -7.00
C ILE A 522 3.48 -7.06 -7.52
N LEU A 523 3.33 -7.31 -8.82
CA LEU A 523 3.52 -8.64 -9.40
C LEU A 523 4.96 -9.15 -9.27
N ILE A 524 5.97 -8.27 -9.41
CA ILE A 524 7.37 -8.64 -9.19
C ILE A 524 7.56 -9.15 -7.76
N GLU A 525 7.01 -8.47 -6.77
CA GLU A 525 7.14 -8.84 -5.36
C GLU A 525 6.24 -10.03 -5.00
N HIS A 526 5.01 -10.08 -5.52
CA HIS A 526 4.06 -11.18 -5.32
C HIS A 526 4.64 -12.51 -5.77
N TYR A 527 5.16 -12.55 -7.01
CA TYR A 527 5.77 -13.75 -7.58
C TYR A 527 7.28 -13.89 -7.25
N ALA A 528 7.86 -12.97 -6.50
CA ALA A 528 9.31 -12.92 -6.28
C ALA A 528 10.11 -12.95 -7.60
N GLY A 529 9.57 -12.34 -8.67
CA GLY A 529 10.12 -12.36 -10.03
C GLY A 529 9.90 -13.66 -10.82
N ALA A 530 9.30 -14.68 -10.20
CA ALA A 530 9.02 -15.97 -10.84
C ALA A 530 7.62 -15.96 -11.51
N PHE A 531 7.45 -15.11 -12.50
CA PHE A 531 6.17 -14.89 -13.17
C PHE A 531 5.53 -16.18 -13.71
N PRO A 532 4.18 -16.27 -13.74
CA PRO A 532 3.46 -17.30 -14.51
C PRO A 532 3.87 -17.30 -15.97
N THR A 533 3.82 -18.45 -16.60
CA THR A 533 4.34 -18.66 -17.96
C THR A 533 3.74 -17.70 -18.99
N TRP A 534 2.45 -17.39 -18.88
CA TRP A 534 1.75 -16.54 -19.84
C TRP A 534 2.23 -15.08 -19.87
N ILE A 535 2.70 -14.51 -18.72
CA ILE A 535 3.26 -13.15 -18.65
C ILE A 535 4.80 -13.13 -18.59
N ALA A 536 5.46 -14.27 -18.37
CA ALA A 536 6.91 -14.31 -18.27
C ALA A 536 7.58 -13.72 -19.53
N PRO A 537 8.52 -12.76 -19.41
CA PRO A 537 9.21 -12.18 -20.57
C PRO A 537 9.92 -13.23 -21.41
N VAL A 538 10.53 -14.21 -20.79
CA VAL A 538 11.13 -15.40 -21.39
C VAL A 538 10.39 -16.61 -20.83
N GLN A 539 9.72 -17.38 -21.70
CA GLN A 539 8.93 -18.54 -21.29
C GLN A 539 9.76 -19.82 -21.26
N ALA A 540 10.72 -19.93 -22.15
CA ALA A 540 11.66 -21.05 -22.14
C ALA A 540 13.08 -20.58 -22.51
N LYS A 541 14.08 -21.08 -21.81
CA LYS A 541 15.50 -20.86 -22.13
C LYS A 541 16.10 -22.16 -22.65
N ILE A 542 16.64 -22.12 -23.87
CA ILE A 542 17.22 -23.28 -24.52
C ILE A 542 18.72 -23.28 -24.25
N ILE A 543 19.21 -24.38 -23.70
CA ILE A 543 20.57 -24.52 -23.20
C ILE A 543 21.28 -25.62 -23.93
N PRO A 544 22.15 -25.31 -24.95
CA PRO A 544 23.00 -26.31 -25.55
C PRO A 544 24.07 -26.79 -24.56
N VAL A 545 24.28 -28.11 -24.50
CA VAL A 545 25.28 -28.74 -23.62
C VAL A 545 26.69 -28.34 -24.05
N THR A 546 26.93 -28.33 -25.34
CA THR A 546 28.19 -27.91 -25.99
C THR A 546 27.90 -27.04 -27.19
N ASP A 547 28.93 -26.35 -27.71
CA ASP A 547 28.82 -25.54 -28.96
C ASP A 547 28.36 -26.34 -30.19
N LYS A 548 28.62 -27.65 -30.20
CA LYS A 548 28.17 -28.55 -31.29
C LYS A 548 26.63 -28.66 -31.32
N ASN A 549 25.97 -28.42 -30.21
CA ASN A 549 24.52 -28.50 -30.10
C ASN A 549 23.83 -27.16 -30.34
N LEU A 550 24.59 -26.07 -30.59
CA LEU A 550 24.04 -24.73 -30.73
C LEU A 550 23.09 -24.59 -31.92
N GLU A 551 23.42 -25.16 -33.07
CA GLU A 551 22.55 -25.11 -34.24
C GLU A 551 21.23 -25.85 -34.01
N TYR A 552 21.26 -26.97 -33.30
CA TYR A 552 20.04 -27.67 -32.89
C TYR A 552 19.23 -26.86 -31.91
N ALA A 553 19.88 -26.22 -30.91
CA ALA A 553 19.22 -25.29 -30.00
C ALA A 553 18.51 -24.14 -30.71
N LYS A 554 19.15 -23.55 -31.74
CA LYS A 554 18.55 -22.50 -32.57
C LYS A 554 17.37 -23.02 -33.40
N SER A 555 17.42 -24.23 -33.92
CA SER A 555 16.30 -24.84 -34.64
C SER A 555 15.09 -25.09 -33.73
N VAL A 556 15.32 -25.53 -32.49
CA VAL A 556 14.29 -25.67 -31.44
C VAL A 556 13.68 -24.31 -31.13
N ALA A 557 14.52 -23.27 -30.93
CA ALA A 557 14.05 -21.91 -30.68
C ALA A 557 13.18 -21.37 -31.82
N ALA A 558 13.60 -21.56 -33.07
CA ALA A 558 12.83 -21.11 -34.22
C ALA A 558 11.45 -21.77 -34.27
N ALA A 559 11.38 -23.10 -34.09
CA ALA A 559 10.11 -23.83 -34.09
C ALA A 559 9.16 -23.40 -32.94
N MET A 560 9.71 -23.07 -31.77
CA MET A 560 8.90 -22.52 -30.65
C MET A 560 8.43 -21.10 -30.94
N SER A 561 9.28 -20.26 -31.52
CA SER A 561 8.94 -18.88 -31.89
C SER A 561 7.86 -18.79 -32.96
N GLU A 562 7.79 -19.74 -33.91
CA GLU A 562 6.69 -19.86 -34.89
C GLU A 562 5.31 -20.04 -34.21
N SER A 563 5.31 -20.50 -32.98
CA SER A 563 4.10 -20.66 -32.14
C SER A 563 3.90 -19.51 -31.12
N ASP A 564 4.51 -18.36 -31.36
CA ASP A 564 4.47 -17.18 -30.47
C ASP A 564 4.99 -17.44 -29.05
N ILE A 565 5.83 -18.45 -28.84
CA ILE A 565 6.48 -18.74 -27.57
C ILE A 565 7.76 -17.89 -27.47
N ARG A 566 7.89 -17.12 -26.38
CA ARG A 566 9.06 -16.27 -26.11
C ARG A 566 10.22 -17.11 -25.58
N VAL A 567 11.23 -17.29 -26.39
CA VAL A 567 12.40 -18.13 -26.09
C VAL A 567 13.70 -17.36 -26.20
N GLU A 568 14.68 -17.76 -25.42
CA GLU A 568 16.08 -17.34 -25.53
C GLU A 568 16.99 -18.55 -25.65
N VAL A 569 18.04 -18.47 -26.47
CA VAL A 569 19.11 -19.47 -26.55
C VAL A 569 20.30 -18.98 -25.74
N GLU A 570 20.82 -19.81 -24.83
CA GLU A 570 22.04 -19.51 -24.09
C GLU A 570 23.27 -19.80 -24.92
N GLU A 571 23.84 -18.76 -25.53
CA GLU A 571 24.97 -18.88 -26.47
C GLU A 571 26.34 -18.73 -25.77
N ALA A 572 26.39 -18.42 -24.48
CA ALA A 572 27.65 -18.23 -23.80
C ALA A 572 28.50 -19.52 -23.77
N ASN A 573 29.81 -19.38 -24.01
CA ASN A 573 30.75 -20.50 -23.95
C ASN A 573 31.12 -20.76 -22.48
N GLU A 574 30.19 -21.40 -21.75
CA GLU A 574 30.27 -21.68 -20.32
C GLU A 574 29.85 -23.11 -20.02
N THR A 575 30.17 -23.60 -18.82
CA THR A 575 29.78 -24.95 -18.41
C THR A 575 28.26 -25.08 -18.31
N LEU A 576 27.72 -26.28 -18.58
CA LEU A 576 26.29 -26.58 -18.48
C LEU A 576 25.72 -26.18 -17.09
N GLY A 577 26.46 -26.47 -16.02
CA GLY A 577 26.04 -26.12 -14.65
C GLY A 577 25.90 -24.61 -14.45
N TYR A 578 26.81 -23.80 -15.03
CA TYR A 578 26.72 -22.35 -15.00
C TYR A 578 25.50 -21.83 -15.77
N LYS A 579 25.29 -22.34 -17.01
CA LYS A 579 24.14 -21.97 -17.85
C LYS A 579 22.80 -22.27 -17.16
N ILE A 580 22.67 -23.44 -16.52
CA ILE A 580 21.48 -23.82 -15.75
C ILE A 580 21.28 -22.86 -14.56
N ARG A 581 22.34 -22.58 -13.77
CA ARG A 581 22.24 -21.65 -12.63
C ARG A 581 21.83 -20.26 -13.07
N LYS A 582 22.37 -19.75 -14.18
CA LYS A 582 22.00 -18.46 -14.75
C LYS A 582 20.52 -18.43 -15.11
N ALA A 583 20.01 -19.43 -15.81
CA ALA A 583 18.59 -19.54 -16.15
C ALA A 583 17.68 -19.64 -14.90
N GLN A 584 18.13 -20.32 -13.84
CA GLN A 584 17.44 -20.37 -12.55
C GLN A 584 17.39 -18.97 -11.88
N MET A 585 18.47 -18.20 -11.97
CA MET A 585 18.50 -16.83 -11.42
C MET A 585 17.59 -15.88 -12.23
N GLU A 586 17.46 -16.08 -13.52
CA GLU A 586 16.52 -15.38 -14.41
C GLU A 586 15.08 -15.84 -14.20
N LYS A 587 14.84 -16.88 -13.38
CA LYS A 587 13.53 -17.39 -12.96
C LYS A 587 12.62 -17.79 -14.13
N VAL A 588 13.23 -18.26 -15.23
CA VAL A 588 12.48 -18.70 -16.41
C VAL A 588 11.56 -19.88 -16.06
N PRO A 589 10.33 -19.95 -16.59
CA PRO A 589 9.41 -21.07 -16.36
C PRO A 589 9.98 -22.42 -16.77
N TYR A 590 10.63 -22.46 -17.95
CA TYR A 590 11.17 -23.69 -18.50
C TYR A 590 12.62 -23.53 -18.97
N MET A 591 13.43 -24.55 -18.70
CA MET A 591 14.76 -24.75 -19.29
C MET A 591 14.71 -25.97 -20.20
N ILE A 592 15.16 -25.80 -21.43
CA ILE A 592 15.22 -26.85 -22.43
C ILE A 592 16.69 -27.17 -22.69
N ILE A 593 17.13 -28.34 -22.28
CA ILE A 593 18.52 -28.78 -22.41
C ILE A 593 18.61 -29.65 -23.65
N VAL A 594 19.57 -29.33 -24.54
CA VAL A 594 19.82 -30.09 -25.78
C VAL A 594 21.28 -30.48 -25.87
N GLY A 595 21.51 -31.78 -25.92
CA GLY A 595 22.80 -32.41 -26.10
C GLY A 595 22.83 -33.33 -27.32
N ASP A 596 23.87 -34.16 -27.42
CA ASP A 596 24.04 -35.11 -28.56
C ASP A 596 22.93 -36.15 -28.65
N GLN A 597 22.35 -36.54 -27.48
CA GLN A 597 21.24 -37.51 -27.46
C GLN A 597 19.96 -36.87 -27.98
N GLU A 598 19.62 -35.67 -27.52
CA GLU A 598 18.46 -34.93 -27.95
C GLU A 598 18.55 -34.61 -29.46
N MET A 599 19.72 -34.17 -29.92
CA MET A 599 19.96 -33.86 -31.32
C MET A 599 19.76 -35.11 -32.20
N LYS A 600 20.30 -36.27 -31.82
CA LYS A 600 20.14 -37.53 -32.56
C LYS A 600 18.71 -38.07 -32.52
N GLY A 601 18.05 -37.91 -31.38
CA GLY A 601 16.68 -38.38 -31.16
C GLY A 601 15.59 -37.42 -31.63
N HIS A 602 15.95 -36.22 -32.09
CA HIS A 602 15.02 -35.12 -32.38
C HIS A 602 14.07 -34.84 -31.21
N THR A 603 14.61 -34.87 -29.98
CA THR A 603 13.91 -34.66 -28.71
C THR A 603 14.49 -33.45 -27.99
N ILE A 604 13.87 -33.10 -26.87
CA ILE A 604 14.32 -32.06 -25.93
C ILE A 604 14.25 -32.61 -24.51
N SER A 605 15.20 -32.26 -23.65
CA SER A 605 15.13 -32.50 -22.20
C SER A 605 14.60 -31.26 -21.48
N VAL A 606 13.47 -31.39 -20.81
CA VAL A 606 12.74 -30.25 -20.23
C VAL A 606 12.86 -30.23 -18.71
N ARG A 607 13.16 -29.06 -18.17
CA ARG A 607 13.07 -28.76 -16.73
C ARG A 607 12.08 -27.63 -16.48
N SER A 608 11.08 -27.88 -15.68
CA SER A 608 10.13 -26.89 -15.21
C SER A 608 10.62 -26.27 -13.89
N ARG A 609 10.46 -24.97 -13.74
CA ARG A 609 10.69 -24.27 -12.48
C ARG A 609 9.80 -24.82 -11.35
N LYS A 610 8.54 -25.15 -11.68
CA LYS A 610 7.52 -25.61 -10.73
C LYS A 610 7.64 -27.12 -10.42
N ASN A 611 7.84 -27.94 -11.45
CA ASN A 611 7.73 -29.39 -11.36
C ASN A 611 9.07 -30.14 -11.46
N GLY A 612 10.19 -29.43 -11.56
CA GLY A 612 11.52 -30.05 -11.66
C GLY A 612 11.81 -30.66 -13.02
N ASP A 613 12.50 -31.80 -13.03
CA ASP A 613 12.91 -32.50 -14.26
C ASP A 613 11.72 -33.26 -14.87
N LEU A 614 11.32 -32.90 -16.06
CA LEU A 614 10.24 -33.54 -16.83
C LEU A 614 10.74 -34.59 -17.83
N GLY A 615 12.05 -34.79 -17.89
CA GLY A 615 12.70 -35.75 -18.79
C GLY A 615 12.69 -35.37 -20.25
N SER A 616 13.00 -36.36 -21.10
CA SER A 616 13.05 -36.20 -22.56
C SER A 616 11.66 -36.37 -23.17
N GLN A 617 11.32 -35.46 -24.10
CA GLN A 617 10.05 -35.49 -24.81
C GLN A 617 10.16 -34.91 -26.22
N SER A 618 9.14 -35.11 -27.05
CA SER A 618 9.11 -34.51 -28.37
C SER A 618 8.80 -33.02 -28.34
N LEU A 619 9.45 -32.23 -29.15
CA LEU A 619 9.22 -30.79 -29.25
C LEU A 619 7.75 -30.44 -29.55
N PRO A 620 7.05 -31.09 -30.52
CA PRO A 620 5.65 -30.77 -30.80
C PRO A 620 4.72 -30.99 -29.60
N MET A 621 4.95 -32.06 -28.82
CA MET A 621 4.14 -32.35 -27.63
C MET A 621 4.37 -31.28 -26.55
N PHE A 622 5.62 -30.89 -26.31
CA PHE A 622 5.93 -29.83 -25.36
C PHE A 622 5.30 -28.48 -25.76
N VAL A 623 5.45 -28.10 -27.04
CA VAL A 623 4.87 -26.86 -27.59
C VAL A 623 3.35 -26.85 -27.43
N ALA A 624 2.66 -27.96 -27.74
CA ALA A 624 1.21 -28.05 -27.58
C ALA A 624 0.75 -27.87 -26.10
N ASN A 625 1.47 -28.50 -25.17
CA ASN A 625 1.19 -28.36 -23.73
C ASN A 625 1.46 -26.94 -23.24
N LEU A 626 2.56 -26.34 -23.67
CA LEU A 626 2.92 -24.97 -23.27
C LEU A 626 1.92 -23.93 -23.80
N ILE A 627 1.44 -24.09 -25.06
CA ILE A 627 0.39 -23.23 -25.61
C ILE A 627 -0.90 -23.33 -24.80
N ARG A 628 -1.27 -24.55 -24.37
CA ARG A 628 -2.44 -24.75 -23.50
C ARG A 628 -2.28 -24.03 -22.17
N GLU A 629 -1.15 -24.22 -21.45
CA GLU A 629 -0.82 -23.55 -20.20
C GLU A 629 -0.89 -22.02 -20.33
N ILE A 630 -0.33 -21.47 -21.43
CA ILE A 630 -0.38 -20.03 -21.71
C ILE A 630 -1.81 -19.54 -21.92
N LYS A 631 -2.64 -20.30 -22.65
CA LYS A 631 -4.05 -19.92 -22.93
C LYS A 631 -4.93 -20.03 -21.69
N GLU A 632 -4.72 -21.05 -20.88
CA GLU A 632 -5.48 -21.27 -19.63
C GLU A 632 -4.98 -20.37 -18.49
N ARG A 633 -3.87 -19.65 -18.70
CA ARG A 633 -3.23 -18.75 -17.73
C ARG A 633 -2.97 -19.43 -16.39
N GLU A 634 -2.45 -20.65 -16.43
CA GLU A 634 -2.10 -21.41 -15.24
C GLU A 634 -1.02 -20.67 -14.41
N ASN A 635 -1.23 -20.58 -13.08
CA ASN A 635 -0.31 -19.94 -12.11
C ASN A 635 0.67 -20.92 -11.49
#